data_f77ce987d2085564be285f58fae9837a
#
_entry.id   f77ce987d2085564be285f58fae9837a
#
_cell.length_a   1.000
_cell.length_b   1.000
_cell.length_c   1.000
_cell.angle_alpha   90.00
_cell.angle_beta   90.00
_cell.angle_gamma   90.00
#
_symmetry.space_group_name_H-M   'P 1'
#
loop_
_entity.id
_entity.type
_entity.pdbx_description
1 polymer ?
#
loop_
_entity_poly.entity_id
_entity_poly.type
_entity_poly.pdbx_seq_one_letter_code
_entity_poly.pdbx_strand_id
1 'polypeptide(L)'
;MFAREWGIDFDNHPRGGVTGIEPVVAKSDREIWLLQRKDTPVGRGLGKTTGWTHRLALSRRGVTMLNAVEYLKIDDAGLHIRRGDKQEIIPADTVIICAGQESERSLFDELQQSGISSELIGGAFKAAELDAKAAIKQASYSAAEI
;
A
#
# COMPACT_ATOMS: atom_id res chain seq x y z
N MET A 1 -19.74 -4.01 16.16
CA MET A 1 -18.56 -3.12 16.00
C MET A 1 -18.56 -2.46 14.61
N PHE A 2 -18.55 -3.21 13.51
CA PHE A 2 -18.48 -2.70 12.12
C PHE A 2 -19.62 -1.72 11.76
N ALA A 3 -20.87 -2.08 12.02
CA ALA A 3 -22.01 -1.22 11.67
C ALA A 3 -21.95 0.16 12.35
N ARG A 4 -21.58 0.19 13.63
CA ARG A 4 -21.42 1.45 14.38
C ARG A 4 -20.29 2.30 13.82
N GLU A 5 -19.16 1.68 13.46
CA GLU A 5 -18.01 2.39 12.86
C GLU A 5 -18.38 3.03 11.51
N TRP A 6 -19.22 2.35 10.73
CA TRP A 6 -19.60 2.82 9.39
C TRP A 6 -20.92 3.59 9.34
N GLY A 7 -21.65 3.68 10.46
CA GLY A 7 -22.97 4.32 10.51
C GLY A 7 -24.01 3.52 9.71
N ILE A 8 -24.00 2.19 9.86
CA ILE A 8 -24.94 1.31 9.17
C ILE A 8 -26.15 1.07 10.07
N ASP A 9 -27.35 1.31 9.55
CA ASP A 9 -28.60 0.97 10.15
C ASP A 9 -29.01 -0.46 9.80
N PHE A 10 -29.22 -1.32 10.79
CA PHE A 10 -29.71 -2.68 10.61
C PHE A 10 -31.24 -2.80 10.66
N ASP A 11 -31.93 -1.78 11.15
CA ASP A 11 -33.37 -1.80 11.35
C ASP A 11 -34.15 -1.40 10.09
N ASN A 12 -33.45 -1.21 8.97
CA ASN A 12 -34.02 -0.91 7.66
C ASN A 12 -34.97 0.30 7.64
N HIS A 13 -34.57 1.40 8.20
CA HIS A 13 -35.32 2.65 8.18
C HIS A 13 -35.55 3.16 6.74
N PRO A 14 -36.44 4.14 6.53
CA PRO A 14 -36.90 4.54 5.21
C PRO A 14 -35.81 4.95 4.21
N ARG A 15 -36.13 4.91 2.92
CA ARG A 15 -35.24 5.28 1.82
C ARG A 15 -34.66 6.69 1.97
N GLY A 16 -33.41 6.86 1.58
CA GLY A 16 -32.76 8.18 1.49
C GLY A 16 -31.78 8.48 2.61
N GLY A 17 -31.42 7.46 3.39
CA GLY A 17 -30.51 7.58 4.53
C GLY A 17 -31.24 7.64 5.86
N VAL A 18 -30.50 7.50 6.93
CA VAL A 18 -31.06 7.41 8.28
C VAL A 18 -30.59 8.62 9.05
N THR A 19 -31.52 9.52 9.35
CA THR A 19 -31.26 10.69 10.19
C THR A 19 -30.86 10.23 11.58
N GLY A 20 -29.71 10.70 12.04
CA GLY A 20 -29.23 10.42 13.41
C GLY A 20 -28.33 9.17 13.54
N ILE A 21 -28.08 8.42 12.47
CA ILE A 21 -27.07 7.36 12.48
C ILE A 21 -25.79 7.87 11.84
N GLU A 22 -24.82 8.20 12.68
CA GLU A 22 -23.52 8.71 12.27
C GLU A 22 -22.42 7.69 12.51
N PRO A 23 -21.37 7.66 11.66
CA PRO A 23 -20.20 6.81 11.88
C PRO A 23 -19.51 7.18 13.19
N VAL A 24 -19.20 6.18 13.99
CA VAL A 24 -18.43 6.37 15.24
C VAL A 24 -17.05 5.75 15.06
N VAL A 25 -16.10 6.58 14.71
CA VAL A 25 -14.70 6.15 14.51
C VAL A 25 -13.93 6.33 15.82
N ALA A 26 -13.23 5.26 16.23
CA ALA A 26 -12.33 5.35 17.38
C ALA A 26 -11.18 6.31 17.06
N LYS A 27 -10.93 7.25 17.99
CA LYS A 27 -9.75 8.13 17.90
C LYS A 27 -8.49 7.31 18.10
N SER A 28 -7.45 7.64 17.35
CA SER A 28 -6.10 7.12 17.58
C SER A 28 -5.34 8.04 18.51
N ASP A 29 -4.60 7.46 19.45
CA ASP A 29 -3.65 8.21 20.29
C ASP A 29 -2.33 8.49 19.54
N ARG A 30 -2.24 8.03 18.28
CA ARG A 30 -1.07 8.21 17.41
C ARG A 30 -1.42 9.12 16.26
N GLU A 31 -0.52 10.03 15.93
CA GLU A 31 -0.50 10.74 14.67
C GLU A 31 0.17 9.84 13.63
N ILE A 32 -0.52 9.60 12.51
CA ILE A 32 -0.05 8.65 11.48
C ILE A 32 0.03 9.35 10.13
N TRP A 33 1.18 9.22 9.50
CA TRP A 33 1.46 9.73 8.17
C TRP A 33 1.70 8.57 7.21
N LEU A 34 0.99 8.55 6.08
CA LEU A 34 1.16 7.59 5.00
C LEU A 34 1.69 8.32 3.77
N LEU A 35 2.92 8.02 3.41
CA LEU A 35 3.68 8.77 2.41
C LEU A 35 3.97 7.90 1.19
N GLN A 36 3.95 8.48 -0.01
CA GLN A 36 4.40 7.81 -1.22
C GLN A 36 5.16 8.76 -2.16
N ARG A 37 6.08 8.19 -2.95
CA ARG A 37 6.84 8.95 -3.97
C ARG A 37 6.02 9.25 -5.22
N LYS A 38 5.10 8.35 -5.60
CA LYS A 38 4.23 8.52 -6.79
C LYS A 38 3.41 9.80 -6.66
N ASP A 39 3.27 10.53 -7.77
CA ASP A 39 2.44 11.74 -7.85
C ASP A 39 0.96 11.40 -8.14
N THR A 40 0.47 10.33 -7.61
CA THR A 40 -0.93 9.94 -7.67
C THR A 40 -1.50 9.90 -6.26
N PRO A 41 -2.82 10.07 -6.08
CA PRO A 41 -3.41 9.90 -4.76
C PRO A 41 -3.02 8.55 -4.13
N VAL A 42 -2.71 8.57 -2.84
CA VAL A 42 -2.37 7.35 -2.08
C VAL A 42 -3.47 6.31 -2.25
N GLY A 43 -3.09 5.08 -2.55
CA GLY A 43 -4.03 3.98 -2.78
C GLY A 43 -4.76 4.00 -4.12
N ARG A 44 -4.32 4.77 -5.13
CA ARG A 44 -4.93 4.80 -6.46
C ARG A 44 -4.88 3.44 -7.17
N GLY A 45 -3.86 2.62 -6.92
CA GLY A 45 -3.70 1.28 -7.50
C GLY A 45 -4.58 0.20 -6.86
N LEU A 46 -5.27 0.51 -5.77
CA LEU A 46 -6.16 -0.45 -5.11
C LEU A 46 -7.36 -0.82 -5.98
N GLY A 47 -7.91 -2.01 -5.77
CA GLY A 47 -9.08 -2.52 -6.50
C GLY A 47 -10.24 -1.52 -6.49
N LYS A 48 -10.90 -1.36 -7.64
CA LYS A 48 -11.97 -0.37 -7.84
C LYS A 48 -13.13 -0.52 -6.85
N THR A 49 -13.42 -1.77 -6.45
CA THR A 49 -14.54 -2.09 -5.56
C THR A 49 -14.26 -1.80 -4.08
N THR A 50 -13.00 -1.92 -3.64
CA THR A 50 -12.63 -1.84 -2.22
C THR A 50 -11.66 -0.72 -1.88
N GLY A 51 -10.92 -0.19 -2.85
CA GLY A 51 -9.88 0.82 -2.62
C GLY A 51 -10.40 2.11 -1.98
N TRP A 52 -11.63 2.51 -2.31
CA TRP A 52 -12.25 3.69 -1.71
C TRP A 52 -12.56 3.49 -0.22
N THR A 53 -12.95 2.26 0.20
CA THR A 53 -13.24 1.97 1.60
C THR A 53 -11.98 2.06 2.46
N HIS A 54 -10.86 1.54 1.96
CA HIS A 54 -9.57 1.65 2.66
C HIS A 54 -9.14 3.10 2.84
N ARG A 55 -9.20 3.92 1.79
CA ARG A 55 -8.87 5.34 1.87
C ARG A 55 -9.78 6.09 2.84
N LEU A 56 -11.08 5.83 2.76
CA LEU A 56 -12.05 6.44 3.66
C LEU A 56 -11.81 6.05 5.12
N ALA A 57 -11.51 4.77 5.38
CA ALA A 57 -11.20 4.28 6.72
C ALA A 57 -9.96 4.96 7.32
N LEU A 58 -8.90 5.15 6.53
CA LEU A 58 -7.70 5.88 6.95
C LEU A 58 -7.99 7.35 7.21
N SER A 59 -8.68 8.01 6.27
CA SER A 59 -9.05 9.42 6.40
C SER A 59 -9.91 9.69 7.65
N ARG A 60 -10.92 8.84 7.91
CA ARG A 60 -11.77 8.94 9.09
C ARG A 60 -10.99 8.78 10.41
N ARG A 61 -9.89 8.01 10.40
CA ARG A 61 -9.00 7.84 11.55
C ARG A 61 -7.93 8.92 11.66
N GLY A 62 -8.00 9.95 10.83
CA GLY A 62 -7.10 11.10 10.89
C GLY A 62 -5.71 10.82 10.31
N VAL A 63 -5.54 9.76 9.49
CA VAL A 63 -4.27 9.49 8.82
C VAL A 63 -3.99 10.55 7.76
N THR A 64 -2.87 11.24 7.89
CA THR A 64 -2.38 12.20 6.89
C THR A 64 -1.76 11.44 5.72
N MET A 65 -2.31 11.61 4.52
CA MET A 65 -1.82 10.94 3.31
C MET A 65 -1.18 11.94 2.37
N LEU A 66 0.12 11.77 2.06
CA LEU A 66 0.86 12.63 1.14
C LEU A 66 1.42 11.83 -0.04
N ASN A 67 1.22 12.38 -1.23
CA ASN A 67 1.84 11.91 -2.47
C ASN A 67 2.98 12.84 -2.92
N ALA A 68 3.69 12.45 -3.97
CA ALA A 68 4.82 13.19 -4.55
C ALA A 68 5.90 13.56 -3.51
N VAL A 69 6.16 12.66 -2.57
CA VAL A 69 7.12 12.88 -1.49
C VAL A 69 8.50 12.37 -1.90
N GLU A 70 9.50 13.21 -1.76
CA GLU A 70 10.91 12.82 -1.80
C GLU A 70 11.42 12.69 -0.37
N TYR A 71 12.01 11.54 -0.05
CA TYR A 71 12.60 11.28 1.27
C TYR A 71 14.05 11.74 1.27
N LEU A 72 14.42 12.62 2.18
CA LEU A 72 15.76 13.22 2.23
C LEU A 72 16.65 12.52 3.25
N LYS A 73 16.19 12.42 4.50
CA LYS A 73 16.89 11.73 5.60
C LYS A 73 15.97 11.47 6.77
N ILE A 74 16.43 10.64 7.69
CA ILE A 74 15.83 10.44 9.01
C ILE A 74 16.91 10.80 10.04
N ASP A 75 16.54 11.60 11.04
CA ASP A 75 17.39 11.93 12.18
C ASP A 75 16.53 12.14 13.44
N ASP A 76 17.12 12.62 14.54
CA ASP A 76 16.44 12.81 15.82
C ASP A 76 15.29 13.83 15.75
N ALA A 77 15.25 14.68 14.72
CA ALA A 77 14.14 15.60 14.49
C ALA A 77 12.95 14.97 13.78
N GLY A 78 13.14 13.77 13.18
CA GLY A 78 12.12 13.03 12.45
C GLY A 78 12.50 12.71 11.01
N LEU A 79 11.47 12.56 10.16
CA LEU A 79 11.60 12.30 8.73
C LEU A 79 11.61 13.61 7.94
N HIS A 80 12.72 13.90 7.28
CA HIS A 80 12.88 15.04 6.39
C HIS A 80 12.37 14.69 5.00
N ILE A 81 11.45 15.46 4.50
CA ILE A 81 10.85 15.26 3.18
C ILE A 81 10.91 16.54 2.32
N ARG A 82 10.77 16.35 1.02
CA ARG A 82 10.53 17.43 0.07
C ARG A 82 9.30 17.14 -0.79
N ARG A 83 8.49 18.18 -1.01
CA ARG A 83 7.34 18.15 -1.92
C ARG A 83 7.38 19.40 -2.81
N GLY A 84 7.66 19.18 -4.09
CA GLY A 84 8.00 20.32 -4.97
C GLY A 84 9.21 21.08 -4.43
N ASP A 85 9.07 22.37 -4.24
CA ASP A 85 10.15 23.23 -3.72
C ASP A 85 10.17 23.35 -2.19
N LYS A 86 9.21 22.76 -1.50
CA LYS A 86 9.10 22.85 -0.03
C LYS A 86 9.76 21.65 0.64
N GLN A 87 10.64 21.97 1.59
CA GLN A 87 11.16 20.99 2.53
C GLN A 87 10.45 21.12 3.86
N GLU A 88 10.11 20.00 4.48
CA GLU A 88 9.49 19.94 5.79
C GLU A 88 10.02 18.74 6.58
N ILE A 89 9.90 18.82 7.90
CA ILE A 89 10.26 17.74 8.81
C ILE A 89 8.96 17.23 9.43
N ILE A 90 8.73 15.94 9.30
CA ILE A 90 7.64 15.25 9.99
C ILE A 90 8.24 14.70 11.29
N PRO A 91 7.89 15.26 12.46
CA PRO A 91 8.31 14.69 13.73
C PRO A 91 7.76 13.27 13.83
N ALA A 92 8.61 12.29 14.11
CA ALA A 92 8.19 10.89 14.16
C ALA A 92 9.05 10.10 15.16
N ASP A 93 8.38 9.41 16.07
CA ASP A 93 9.03 8.47 17.00
C ASP A 93 9.36 7.14 16.30
N THR A 94 8.62 6.81 15.25
CA THR A 94 8.78 5.56 14.51
C THR A 94 8.56 5.79 13.02
N VAL A 95 9.51 5.33 12.20
CA VAL A 95 9.39 5.32 10.74
C VAL A 95 9.37 3.87 10.25
N ILE A 96 8.29 3.51 9.54
CA ILE A 96 8.13 2.18 8.94
C ILE A 96 8.40 2.29 7.44
N ILE A 97 9.43 1.60 6.95
CA ILE A 97 9.83 1.64 5.55
C ILE A 97 9.16 0.49 4.81
N CYS A 98 8.26 0.85 3.87
CA CYS A 98 7.57 -0.07 2.96
C CYS A 98 7.91 0.29 1.51
N ALA A 99 9.21 0.45 1.20
CA ALA A 99 9.69 1.12 -0.01
C ALA A 99 9.83 0.22 -1.24
N GLY A 100 9.25 -0.96 -1.24
CA GLY A 100 9.29 -1.91 -2.36
C GLY A 100 9.87 -3.26 -1.99
N GLN A 101 10.23 -4.01 -3.01
CA GLN A 101 10.75 -5.37 -2.91
C GLN A 101 11.93 -5.52 -3.87
N GLU A 102 12.86 -6.39 -3.52
CA GLU A 102 13.95 -6.82 -4.40
C GLU A 102 13.71 -8.26 -4.85
N SER A 103 14.12 -8.58 -6.07
CA SER A 103 13.97 -9.93 -6.60
C SER A 103 15.00 -10.85 -5.94
N GLU A 104 14.52 -11.91 -5.28
CA GLU A 104 15.38 -12.96 -4.74
C GLU A 104 15.75 -13.94 -5.87
N ARG A 105 17.04 -14.04 -6.16
CA ARG A 105 17.59 -14.81 -7.29
C ARG A 105 18.69 -15.81 -6.90
N SER A 106 19.02 -15.94 -5.63
CA SER A 106 20.13 -16.76 -5.15
C SER A 106 20.08 -18.19 -5.66
N LEU A 107 18.92 -18.84 -5.60
CA LEU A 107 18.73 -20.18 -6.14
C LEU A 107 18.95 -20.26 -7.65
N PHE A 108 18.50 -19.27 -8.41
CA PHE A 108 18.73 -19.24 -9.85
C PHE A 108 20.23 -19.16 -10.16
N ASP A 109 20.96 -18.30 -9.47
CA ASP A 109 22.39 -18.11 -9.67
C ASP A 109 23.17 -19.39 -9.31
N GLU A 110 22.80 -20.10 -8.24
CA GLU A 110 23.36 -21.40 -7.84
C GLU A 110 23.11 -22.50 -8.91
N LEU A 111 21.89 -22.58 -9.45
CA LEU A 111 21.52 -23.52 -10.50
C LEU A 111 22.31 -23.25 -11.78
N GLN A 112 22.44 -21.98 -12.18
CA GLN A 112 23.24 -21.61 -13.35
C GLN A 112 24.72 -21.99 -13.17
N GLN A 113 25.31 -21.74 -12.00
CA GLN A 113 26.69 -22.15 -11.67
C GLN A 113 26.87 -23.67 -11.71
N SER A 114 25.83 -24.41 -11.40
CA SER A 114 25.80 -25.88 -11.44
C SER A 114 25.50 -26.44 -12.83
N GLY A 115 25.35 -25.59 -13.86
CA GLY A 115 25.02 -25.99 -15.22
C GLY A 115 23.58 -26.49 -15.38
N ILE A 116 22.70 -26.22 -14.45
CA ILE A 116 21.30 -26.61 -14.48
C ILE A 116 20.49 -25.50 -15.20
N SER A 117 19.86 -25.88 -16.32
CA SER A 117 18.95 -24.96 -17.04
C SER A 117 17.77 -24.58 -16.14
N SER A 118 17.59 -23.30 -15.94
CA SER A 118 16.54 -22.76 -15.09
C SER A 118 16.03 -21.43 -15.63
N GLU A 119 14.81 -21.06 -15.30
CA GLU A 119 14.16 -19.84 -15.73
C GLU A 119 13.59 -19.06 -14.53
N LEU A 120 13.71 -17.75 -14.58
CA LEU A 120 13.14 -16.85 -13.57
C LEU A 120 11.71 -16.47 -13.95
N ILE A 121 10.76 -16.71 -13.06
CA ILE A 121 9.37 -16.29 -13.19
C ILE A 121 8.89 -15.50 -11.97
N GLY A 122 7.79 -14.78 -12.13
CA GLY A 122 7.13 -14.08 -11.03
C GLY A 122 8.03 -13.04 -10.35
N GLY A 123 8.01 -13.01 -9.02
CA GLY A 123 8.77 -12.07 -8.21
C GLY A 123 10.28 -12.25 -8.30
N ALA A 124 10.77 -13.46 -8.55
CA ALA A 124 12.18 -13.73 -8.78
C ALA A 124 12.67 -13.11 -10.11
N PHE A 125 11.84 -13.09 -11.16
CA PHE A 125 12.13 -12.37 -12.39
C PHE A 125 12.12 -10.85 -12.16
N LYS A 126 11.04 -10.33 -11.57
CA LYS A 126 10.89 -8.89 -11.31
C LYS A 126 10.03 -8.63 -10.08
N ALA A 127 10.65 -8.13 -9.03
CA ALA A 127 9.94 -7.68 -7.83
C ALA A 127 9.29 -6.30 -8.04
N ALA A 128 8.24 -6.24 -8.86
CA ALA A 128 7.45 -5.03 -9.04
C ALA A 128 5.99 -5.41 -8.83
N GLU A 129 5.16 -4.54 -8.30
CA GLU A 129 3.70 -4.70 -8.09
C GLU A 129 3.06 -5.93 -8.84
N LEU A 130 3.65 -7.11 -8.61
CA LEU A 130 3.29 -8.36 -9.27
C LEU A 130 2.08 -8.95 -8.56
N ASP A 131 1.01 -9.23 -9.30
CA ASP A 131 -0.12 -10.00 -8.81
C ASP A 131 -0.01 -11.49 -9.20
N ALA A 132 -0.80 -12.33 -8.53
CA ALA A 132 -0.83 -13.75 -8.81
C ALA A 132 -1.19 -14.07 -10.27
N LYS A 133 -2.05 -13.25 -10.90
CA LYS A 133 -2.46 -13.43 -12.29
C LYS A 133 -1.28 -13.25 -13.24
N ALA A 134 -0.45 -12.25 -13.04
CA ALA A 134 0.74 -12.01 -13.86
C ALA A 134 1.78 -13.13 -13.69
N ALA A 135 2.00 -13.61 -12.45
CA ALA A 135 2.91 -14.71 -12.16
C ALA A 135 2.44 -16.02 -12.80
N ILE A 136 1.16 -16.37 -12.66
CA ILE A 136 0.57 -17.58 -13.27
C ILE A 136 0.65 -17.50 -14.79
N LYS A 137 0.34 -16.35 -15.39
CA LYS A 137 0.43 -16.15 -16.83
C LYS A 137 1.84 -16.41 -17.33
N GLN A 138 2.85 -15.84 -16.69
CA GLN A 138 4.25 -16.04 -17.06
C GLN A 138 4.64 -17.50 -16.98
N ALA A 139 4.36 -18.18 -15.85
CA ALA A 139 4.64 -19.58 -15.65
C ALA A 139 3.97 -20.48 -16.72
N SER A 140 2.73 -20.15 -17.11
CA SER A 140 2.00 -20.91 -18.13
C SER A 140 2.64 -20.79 -19.51
N TYR A 141 3.19 -19.64 -19.87
CA TYR A 141 3.91 -19.48 -21.15
C TYR A 141 5.25 -20.22 -21.11
N SER A 142 6.06 -20.05 -20.05
CA SER A 142 7.31 -20.78 -19.90
C SER A 142 7.11 -22.30 -20.01
N ALA A 143 6.10 -22.84 -19.33
CA ALA A 143 5.81 -24.28 -19.38
C ALA A 143 5.33 -24.78 -20.74
N ALA A 144 4.83 -23.91 -21.60
CA ALA A 144 4.41 -24.29 -22.98
C ALA A 144 5.55 -24.28 -23.97
N GLU A 145 6.70 -23.73 -23.63
CA GLU A 145 7.91 -23.65 -24.47
C GLU A 145 8.92 -24.76 -24.16
N ILE A 146 8.67 -25.59 -23.15
CA ILE A 146 9.46 -26.77 -22.78
C ILE A 146 8.95 -28.00 -23.55
#